data_ea593be96bd53e85f8c49f162563980f
#
_entry.id   ea593be96bd53e85f8c49f162563980f
#
_cell.length_a   1.000
_cell.length_b   1.000
_cell.length_c   1.000
_cell.angle_alpha   90.00
_cell.angle_beta   90.00
_cell.angle_gamma   90.00
#
_symmetry.space_group_name_H-M   'P 1'
#
loop_
_entity.id
_entity.type
_entity.pdbx_description
1 polymer ?
#
loop_
_entity_poly.entity_id
_entity_poly.type
_entity_poly.pdbx_seq_one_letter_code
_entity_poly.pdbx_strand_id
1 'polypeptide(L)' 'MCRSIKTLRPPYAETVTDADVRAAALQFVRTVAGMRTPAPHNAAEFGVAVDEGARSTQALLDSLVVRGAPRG' A
#
# COMPACT_ATOMS: atom_id res chain seq x y z
N MET A 1 13.92 -1.71 -5.97
CA MET A 1 13.75 -1.63 -4.53
C MET A 1 12.72 -0.58 -4.14
N CYS A 2 11.82 -0.89 -3.26
CA CYS A 2 10.71 0.00 -2.91
C CYS A 2 11.06 0.94 -1.77
N ARG A 3 12.09 1.74 -1.94
CA ARG A 3 12.58 2.62 -0.87
C ARG A 3 11.61 3.73 -0.54
N SER A 4 10.78 4.10 -1.50
CA SER A 4 9.81 5.16 -1.30
C SER A 4 8.54 4.69 -0.60
N ILE A 5 8.38 3.39 -0.41
CA ILE A 5 7.25 2.86 0.32
C ILE A 5 7.64 2.75 1.78
N LYS A 6 6.98 3.51 2.63
CA LYS A 6 7.32 3.55 4.04
C LYS A 6 6.61 2.42 4.79
N THR A 7 7.16 2.07 5.94
CA THR A 7 6.56 1.07 6.81
C THR A 7 5.32 1.63 7.47
N LEU A 8 4.21 0.92 7.37
CA LEU A 8 2.91 1.38 7.87
C LEU A 8 2.46 0.53 9.05
N ARG A 9 3.29 0.41 10.06
CA ARG A 9 2.90 -0.31 11.28
C ARG A 9 3.67 0.25 12.45
N PRO A 10 3.17 0.08 13.67
CA PRO A 10 3.94 0.51 14.84
C PRO A 10 5.24 -0.28 14.95
N PRO A 11 6.31 0.32 15.44
CA PRO A 11 6.41 1.70 15.87
C PRO A 11 6.73 2.71 14.78
N TYR A 12 6.75 2.27 13.52
CA TYR A 12 7.18 3.10 12.39
C TYR A 12 6.13 4.12 12.00
N ALA A 13 4.87 3.79 12.22
CA ALA A 13 3.77 4.72 11.95
C ALA A 13 2.75 4.58 13.06
N GLU A 14 2.36 5.70 13.66
CA GLU A 14 1.39 5.69 14.74
C GLU A 14 -0.03 5.70 14.20
N THR A 15 -0.25 6.47 13.16
CA THR A 15 -1.56 6.60 12.54
C THR A 15 -1.42 6.28 11.07
N VAL A 16 -2.22 5.34 10.60
CA VAL A 16 -2.22 4.94 9.20
C VAL A 16 -3.61 5.18 8.65
N THR A 17 -3.69 5.98 7.59
CA THR A 17 -4.96 6.29 6.94
C THR A 17 -5.12 5.44 5.69
N ASP A 18 -6.36 5.41 5.17
CA ASP A 18 -6.62 4.76 3.89
C ASP A 18 -5.75 5.35 2.78
N ALA A 19 -5.52 6.66 2.84
CA ALA A 19 -4.68 7.32 1.85
C ALA A 19 -3.24 6.82 1.92
N ASP A 20 -2.72 6.55 3.12
CA ASP A 20 -1.38 6.00 3.28
C ASP A 20 -1.27 4.63 2.65
N VAL A 21 -2.26 3.77 2.89
CA VAL A 21 -2.29 2.42 2.35
C VAL A 21 -2.39 2.47 0.83
N ARG A 22 -3.26 3.34 0.32
CA ARG A 22 -3.43 3.46 -1.12
C ARG A 22 -2.18 4.00 -1.79
N ALA A 23 -1.49 4.95 -1.16
CA ALA A 23 -0.25 5.50 -1.70
C ALA A 23 0.82 4.41 -1.79
N ALA A 24 0.91 3.54 -0.80
CA ALA A 24 1.86 2.43 -0.83
C ALA A 24 1.52 1.45 -1.95
N ALA A 25 0.25 1.12 -2.12
CA ALA A 25 -0.20 0.23 -3.18
C ALA A 25 0.09 0.83 -4.56
N LEU A 26 -0.17 2.12 -4.70
CA LEU A 26 0.09 2.82 -5.95
C LEU A 26 1.58 2.79 -6.30
N GLN A 27 2.42 3.04 -5.31
CA GLN A 27 3.86 3.03 -5.52
C GLN A 27 4.34 1.64 -5.95
N PHE A 28 3.80 0.60 -5.31
CA PHE A 28 4.12 -0.77 -5.67
C PHE A 28 3.76 -1.05 -7.12
N VAL A 29 2.54 -0.71 -7.51
CA VAL A 29 2.05 -0.96 -8.88
C VAL A 29 2.89 -0.20 -9.90
N ARG A 30 3.19 1.06 -9.63
CA ARG A 30 4.04 1.87 -10.51
C ARG A 30 5.41 1.24 -10.70
N THR A 31 5.98 0.72 -9.62
CA THR A 31 7.32 0.13 -9.66
C THR A 31 7.30 -1.18 -10.43
N VAL A 32 6.34 -2.04 -10.16
CA VAL A 32 6.25 -3.34 -10.81
C VAL A 32 5.92 -3.20 -12.29
N ALA A 33 5.00 -2.30 -12.62
CA ALA A 33 4.59 -2.10 -14.01
C ALA A 33 5.59 -1.26 -14.79
N GLY A 34 6.46 -0.55 -14.11
CA GLY A 34 7.43 0.31 -14.77
C GLY A 34 6.79 1.54 -15.40
N MET A 35 5.64 1.99 -14.85
CA MET A 35 4.95 3.17 -15.39
C MET A 35 4.41 4.02 -14.26
N ARG A 36 4.52 5.31 -14.42
CA ARG A 36 4.03 6.26 -13.44
C ARG A 36 2.53 6.49 -13.60
N THR A 37 2.10 6.62 -14.85
CA THR A 37 0.71 6.84 -15.20
C THR A 37 0.38 5.91 -16.35
N PRO A 38 -0.67 5.08 -16.23
CA PRO A 38 -0.99 4.14 -17.29
C PRO A 38 -1.57 4.83 -18.52
N ALA A 39 -1.30 4.26 -19.69
CA ALA A 39 -1.98 4.68 -20.89
C ALA A 39 -3.47 4.35 -20.74
N PRO A 40 -4.35 5.04 -21.50
CA PRO A 40 -5.79 4.83 -21.33
C PRO A 40 -6.25 3.38 -21.45
N HIS A 41 -5.61 2.60 -22.34
CA HIS A 41 -6.02 1.20 -22.53
C HIS A 41 -5.58 0.30 -21.37
N ASN A 42 -4.72 0.78 -20.48
CA ASN A 42 -4.27 0.03 -19.31
C ASN A 42 -4.81 0.60 -18.00
N ALA A 43 -5.54 1.70 -18.08
CA ALA A 43 -5.93 2.42 -16.86
C ALA A 43 -6.84 1.59 -15.97
N ALA A 44 -7.73 0.79 -16.55
CA ALA A 44 -8.65 -0.01 -15.76
C ALA A 44 -7.91 -1.09 -14.97
N GLU A 45 -7.02 -1.85 -15.61
CA GLU A 45 -6.26 -2.87 -14.93
C GLU A 45 -5.32 -2.28 -13.89
N PHE A 46 -4.73 -1.14 -14.21
CA PHE A 46 -3.85 -0.46 -13.28
C PHE A 46 -4.62 -0.08 -12.01
N GLY A 47 -5.81 0.49 -12.19
CA GLY A 47 -6.66 0.88 -11.07
C GLY A 47 -7.10 -0.30 -10.23
N VAL A 48 -7.46 -1.41 -10.88
CA VAL A 48 -7.83 -2.64 -10.17
C VAL A 48 -6.67 -3.14 -9.31
N ALA A 49 -5.46 -3.13 -9.87
CA ALA A 49 -4.29 -3.58 -9.13
C ALA A 49 -4.03 -2.71 -7.91
N VAL A 50 -4.19 -1.40 -8.04
CA VAL A 50 -4.02 -0.49 -6.90
C VAL A 50 -5.09 -0.76 -5.84
N ASP A 51 -6.35 -0.91 -6.26
CA ASP A 51 -7.45 -1.16 -5.33
C ASP A 51 -7.27 -2.48 -4.58
N GLU A 52 -6.90 -3.53 -5.29
CA GLU A 52 -6.70 -4.84 -4.67
C GLU A 52 -5.49 -4.85 -3.78
N GLY A 53 -4.41 -4.19 -4.19
CA GLY A 53 -3.22 -4.06 -3.38
C GLY A 53 -3.50 -3.30 -2.09
N ALA A 54 -4.28 -2.24 -2.18
CA ALA A 54 -4.64 -1.46 -1.00
C ALA A 54 -5.51 -2.30 -0.06
N ARG A 55 -6.46 -3.05 -0.60
CA ARG A 55 -7.35 -3.89 0.21
C ARG A 55 -6.57 -4.98 0.93
N SER A 56 -5.68 -5.68 0.21
CA SER A 56 -4.84 -6.72 0.81
C SER A 56 -3.93 -6.16 1.87
N THR A 57 -3.35 -5.00 1.61
CA THR A 57 -2.45 -4.36 2.55
C THR A 57 -3.19 -3.95 3.81
N GLN A 58 -4.40 -3.39 3.66
CA GLN A 58 -5.20 -3.01 4.81
C GLN A 58 -5.55 -4.23 5.65
N ALA A 59 -5.93 -5.33 5.00
CA ALA A 59 -6.26 -6.57 5.71
C ALA A 59 -5.05 -7.10 6.47
N LEU A 60 -3.87 -7.03 5.87
CA LEU A 60 -2.65 -7.45 6.53
C LEU A 60 -2.38 -6.60 7.77
N LEU A 61 -2.45 -5.28 7.62
CA LEU A 61 -2.16 -4.37 8.72
C LEU A 61 -3.15 -4.54 9.87
N ASP A 62 -4.43 -4.78 9.53
CA ASP A 62 -5.46 -5.00 10.54
C ASP A 62 -5.25 -6.30 11.31
N SER A 63 -4.58 -7.27 10.69
CA SER A 63 -4.37 -8.60 11.27
C SER A 63 -3.03 -8.76 11.97
N LEU A 64 -2.10 -7.85 11.75
CA LEU A 64 -0.75 -7.99 12.30
C LEU A 64 -0.75 -7.88 13.81
N VAL A 65 0.07 -8.74 14.42
CA VAL A 65 0.37 -8.64 15.83
C VAL A 65 1.83 -8.25 15.95
N VAL A 66 2.08 -7.07 16.50
CA VAL A 66 3.44 -6.55 16.66
C VAL A 66 3.84 -6.72 18.11
N ARG A 67 4.89 -7.51 18.34
CA ARG A 67 5.34 -7.81 19.71
C ARG A 67 5.84 -6.54 20.36
N GLY A 68 5.40 -6.34 21.61
CA GLY A 68 5.81 -5.18 22.38
C GLY A 68 5.05 -3.90 22.02
N ALA A 69 4.14 -3.96 21.07
CA ALA A 69 3.35 -2.79 20.70
C ALA A 69 1.90 -2.98 21.16
N PRO A 70 1.27 -1.92 21.65
CA PRO A 70 -0.14 -2.03 22.03
C PRO A 70 -1.01 -2.22 20.80
N ARG A 71 -2.07 -2.98 20.96
CA ARG A 71 -3.07 -3.13 19.91
C ARG A 71 -4.13 -2.09 20.13
N GLY A 72 -4.31 -1.28 19.13
CA GLY A 72 -5.25 -0.16 19.23
C GLY A 72 -6.64 -0.51 18.85
#